data_79afb2c8ea7efe8c7d035a2d20fd6e9f
#
_entry.id   79afb2c8ea7efe8c7d035a2d20fd6e9f
#
_cell.length_a   1.000
_cell.length_b   1.000
_cell.length_c   1.000
_cell.angle_alpha   90.00
_cell.angle_beta   90.00
_cell.angle_gamma   90.00
#
_symmetry.space_group_name_H-M   'P 1'
#
loop_
_entity.id
_entity.type
_entity.pdbx_description
1 polymer ?
#
loop_
_entity_poly.entity_id
_entity_poly.type
_entity_poly.pdbx_seq_one_letter_code
_entity_poly.pdbx_strand_id
1 'polypeptide(L)'
;RLFAKQYSDYLENDQKYILTYFVSLEKYSEHCINLVKTYSESLGLPVWAVQFTRYYSKNCDKKILGASIADMIRLIEHAELIITDSFHGVALSVNLGKNFVAVENRGNPYRTRNLLSRLNLLDRIDMDIENYSKVDYSNVTVLLNDFRKESVDWFCEAIEN
;
A
#
# COMPACT_ATOMS: atom_id res chain seq x y z
N ARG A 1 7.88 -3.51 -13.22
CA ARG A 1 9.12 -4.02 -12.59
C ARG A 1 10.39 -3.62 -13.33
N LEU A 2 10.43 -3.56 -14.68
CA LEU A 2 11.63 -3.18 -15.44
C LEU A 2 12.07 -1.73 -15.22
N PHE A 3 11.12 -0.81 -15.08
CA PHE A 3 11.40 0.61 -14.84
C PHE A 3 11.85 0.89 -13.40
N ALA A 4 11.41 0.10 -12.44
CA ALA A 4 11.75 0.28 -11.03
C ALA A 4 13.21 -0.06 -10.69
N LYS A 5 13.90 -0.83 -11.53
CA LYS A 5 15.29 -1.24 -11.29
C LYS A 5 16.32 -0.13 -11.52
N GLN A 6 15.97 0.96 -12.21
CA GLN A 6 16.91 1.98 -12.64
C GLN A 6 17.08 3.18 -11.69
N TYR A 7 16.18 3.41 -10.72
CA TYR A 7 16.05 4.72 -10.08
C TYR A 7 15.86 4.69 -8.56
N SER A 8 16.54 3.82 -7.83
CA SER A 8 16.31 3.79 -6.37
C SER A 8 17.59 4.00 -5.58
N ASP A 9 17.85 5.25 -5.22
CA ASP A 9 18.89 5.64 -4.25
C ASP A 9 18.45 5.42 -2.79
N TYR A 10 17.20 4.97 -2.58
CA TYR A 10 16.63 4.83 -1.23
C TYR A 10 16.94 3.50 -0.55
N LEU A 11 17.31 2.48 -1.33
CA LEU A 11 17.54 1.13 -0.83
C LEU A 11 19.05 0.85 -0.76
N GLU A 12 19.64 1.25 0.33
CA GLU A 12 21.09 1.05 0.56
C GLU A 12 21.47 -0.34 1.06
N ASN A 13 20.50 -1.15 1.53
CA ASN A 13 20.70 -2.52 2.05
C ASN A 13 19.38 -3.31 2.01
N ASP A 14 19.42 -4.63 2.22
CA ASP A 14 18.24 -5.52 2.38
C ASP A 14 17.47 -5.27 3.70
N GLN A 15 17.42 -4.02 4.15
CA GLN A 15 16.74 -3.65 5.38
C GLN A 15 15.23 -3.79 5.21
N LYS A 16 14.61 -4.61 6.06
CA LYS A 16 13.15 -4.70 6.16
C LYS A 16 12.58 -3.47 6.85
N TYR A 17 11.44 -2.98 6.35
CA TYR A 17 10.77 -1.80 6.90
C TYR A 17 9.27 -1.84 6.67
N ILE A 18 8.55 -1.02 7.42
CA ILE A 18 7.17 -0.66 7.17
C ILE A 18 7.16 0.59 6.29
N LEU A 19 6.53 0.51 5.12
CA LEU A 19 6.33 1.67 4.26
C LEU A 19 5.00 2.34 4.57
N THR A 20 5.02 3.64 4.86
CA THR A 20 3.79 4.42 4.98
C THR A 20 3.63 5.38 3.82
N TYR A 21 2.40 5.43 3.26
CA TYR A 21 2.02 6.35 2.20
C TYR A 21 0.60 6.84 2.42
N PHE A 22 0.46 8.03 2.99
CA PHE A 22 -0.82 8.66 3.31
C PHE A 22 -1.08 9.89 2.43
N VAL A 23 -2.28 9.99 1.88
CA VAL A 23 -2.69 11.06 0.96
C VAL A 23 -3.83 11.92 1.49
N SER A 24 -4.63 11.41 2.44
CA SER A 24 -5.73 12.19 3.02
C SER A 24 -5.24 13.31 3.94
N LEU A 25 -6.13 14.26 4.22
CA LEU A 25 -5.86 15.29 5.21
C LEU A 25 -5.79 14.73 6.64
N GLU A 26 -6.41 13.57 6.86
CA GLU A 26 -6.42 12.86 8.14
C GLU A 26 -5.21 11.97 8.37
N LYS A 27 -4.22 11.97 7.46
CA LYS A 27 -2.98 11.18 7.54
C LYS A 27 -2.20 11.31 8.84
N TYR A 28 -2.47 12.36 9.61
CA TYR A 28 -1.89 12.60 10.93
C TYR A 28 -2.91 12.41 12.06
N SER A 29 -4.05 11.77 11.79
CA SER A 29 -4.99 11.43 12.84
C SER A 29 -4.30 10.56 13.89
N GLU A 30 -4.74 10.67 15.13
CA GLU A 30 -4.24 9.85 16.22
C GLU A 30 -4.35 8.36 15.89
N HIS A 31 -5.44 7.97 15.22
CA HIS A 31 -5.65 6.61 14.74
C HIS A 31 -4.51 6.13 13.82
N CYS A 32 -4.18 6.87 12.76
CA CYS A 32 -3.09 6.49 11.85
C CYS A 32 -1.74 6.40 12.56
N ILE A 33 -1.45 7.36 13.44
CA ILE A 33 -0.19 7.39 14.20
C ILE A 33 -0.09 6.18 15.12
N ASN A 34 -1.14 5.88 15.87
CA ASN A 34 -1.18 4.76 16.80
C ASN A 34 -1.09 3.43 16.07
N LEU A 35 -1.81 3.27 14.96
CA LEU A 35 -1.76 2.06 14.12
C LEU A 35 -0.32 1.79 13.66
N VAL A 36 0.33 2.78 13.03
CA VAL A 36 1.72 2.65 12.54
C VAL A 36 2.68 2.33 13.67
N LYS A 37 2.55 3.01 14.81
CA LYS A 37 3.37 2.79 15.99
C LYS A 37 3.23 1.36 16.53
N THR A 38 1.99 0.89 16.69
CA THR A 38 1.69 -0.47 17.18
C THR A 38 2.31 -1.53 16.27
N TYR A 39 2.18 -1.37 14.95
CA TYR A 39 2.80 -2.30 13.99
C TYR A 39 4.33 -2.25 14.03
N SER A 40 4.92 -1.06 14.11
CA SER A 40 6.38 -0.89 14.20
C SER A 40 6.96 -1.55 15.44
N GLU A 41 6.36 -1.31 16.60
CA GLU A 41 6.78 -1.88 17.88
C GLU A 41 6.63 -3.40 17.90
N SER A 42 5.49 -3.93 17.43
CA SER A 42 5.19 -5.37 17.45
C SER A 42 6.06 -6.17 16.47
N LEU A 43 6.39 -5.60 15.31
CA LEU A 43 7.19 -6.27 14.29
C LEU A 43 8.70 -5.96 14.42
N GLY A 44 9.09 -5.00 15.26
CA GLY A 44 10.48 -4.55 15.41
C GLY A 44 11.04 -3.94 14.11
N LEU A 45 10.18 -3.29 13.30
CA LEU A 45 10.56 -2.76 11.99
C LEU A 45 10.56 -1.23 11.99
N PRO A 46 11.58 -0.60 11.36
CA PRO A 46 11.60 0.84 11.17
C PRO A 46 10.51 1.30 10.19
N VAL A 47 10.04 2.52 10.37
CA VAL A 47 9.01 3.15 9.55
C VAL A 47 9.63 4.10 8.54
N TRP A 48 9.40 3.85 7.25
CA TRP A 48 9.77 4.72 6.14
C TRP A 48 8.54 5.40 5.58
N ALA A 49 8.53 6.72 5.57
CA ALA A 49 7.37 7.51 5.17
C ALA A 49 7.62 8.21 3.82
N VAL A 50 6.83 7.85 2.81
CA VAL A 50 6.79 8.58 1.55
C VAL A 50 5.85 9.78 1.68
N GLN A 51 6.36 10.97 1.34
CA GLN A 51 5.63 12.21 1.46
C GLN A 51 5.84 13.09 0.23
N PHE A 52 4.73 13.65 -0.29
CA PHE A 52 4.77 14.61 -1.39
C PHE A 52 4.70 16.07 -0.94
N THR A 53 4.49 16.31 0.36
CA THR A 53 4.40 17.64 0.94
C THR A 53 5.31 17.76 2.15
N ARG A 54 5.62 19.02 2.55
CA ARG A 54 6.48 19.32 3.72
C ARG A 54 5.86 18.95 5.07
N TYR A 55 4.66 18.42 5.12
CA TYR A 55 4.04 17.95 6.36
C TYR A 55 4.64 16.57 6.72
N TYR A 56 5.42 16.57 7.79
CA TYR A 56 6.17 15.40 8.24
C TYR A 56 5.34 14.53 9.18
N SER A 57 5.38 13.24 8.98
CA SER A 57 5.12 12.32 10.07
C SER A 57 6.23 12.51 11.11
N LYS A 58 5.85 12.82 12.35
CA LYS A 58 6.83 12.94 13.45
C LYS A 58 7.38 11.57 13.89
N ASN A 59 6.70 10.49 13.50
CA ASN A 59 6.91 9.13 13.97
C ASN A 59 7.37 8.22 12.83
N CYS A 60 8.44 8.60 12.12
CA CYS A 60 9.08 7.74 11.14
C CYS A 60 10.59 7.85 11.25
N ASP A 61 11.27 6.75 10.97
CA ASP A 61 12.73 6.65 11.03
C ASP A 61 13.37 7.24 9.76
N LYS A 62 12.72 7.09 8.61
CA LYS A 62 13.20 7.64 7.34
C LYS A 62 12.08 8.39 6.61
N LYS A 63 12.37 9.60 6.16
CA LYS A 63 11.48 10.43 5.34
C LYS A 63 11.95 10.42 3.89
N ILE A 64 11.04 10.07 2.98
CA ILE A 64 11.31 10.03 1.55
C ILE A 64 10.49 11.11 0.88
N LEU A 65 11.15 12.14 0.40
CA LEU A 65 10.53 13.30 -0.25
C LEU A 65 10.74 13.22 -1.75
N GLY A 66 9.67 13.49 -2.51
CA GLY A 66 9.76 13.60 -3.96
C GLY A 66 10.02 12.27 -4.68
N ALA A 67 9.59 11.15 -4.09
CA ALA A 67 9.68 9.84 -4.73
C ALA A 67 8.99 9.86 -6.10
N SER A 68 9.69 9.40 -7.14
CA SER A 68 9.09 9.14 -8.44
C SER A 68 8.17 7.92 -8.39
N ILE A 69 7.41 7.67 -9.46
CA ILE A 69 6.58 6.47 -9.59
C ILE A 69 7.46 5.20 -9.53
N ALA A 70 8.63 5.24 -10.15
CA ALA A 70 9.58 4.12 -10.13
C ALA A 70 10.11 3.85 -8.72
N ASP A 71 10.46 4.91 -7.97
CA ASP A 71 10.87 4.80 -6.57
C ASP A 71 9.76 4.22 -5.71
N MET A 72 8.52 4.67 -5.92
CA MET A 72 7.37 4.17 -5.16
C MET A 72 7.15 2.68 -5.37
N ILE A 73 7.20 2.20 -6.63
CA ILE A 73 7.09 0.78 -6.95
C ILE A 73 8.19 -0.01 -6.24
N ARG A 74 9.43 0.47 -6.30
CA ARG A 74 10.56 -0.20 -5.68
C ARG A 74 10.49 -0.20 -4.16
N LEU A 75 10.09 0.91 -3.55
CA LEU A 75 9.85 0.99 -2.11
C LEU A 75 8.78 -0.01 -1.66
N ILE A 76 7.69 -0.15 -2.42
CA ILE A 76 6.66 -1.15 -2.14
C ILE A 76 7.21 -2.57 -2.31
N GLU A 77 7.98 -2.84 -3.38
CA GLU A 77 8.57 -4.17 -3.63
C GLU A 77 9.48 -4.67 -2.48
N HIS A 78 10.20 -3.77 -1.80
CA HIS A 78 11.15 -4.11 -0.74
C HIS A 78 10.57 -3.98 0.68
N ALA A 79 9.42 -3.34 0.83
CA ALA A 79 8.75 -3.26 2.13
C ALA A 79 8.32 -4.65 2.64
N GLU A 80 8.42 -4.87 3.94
CA GLU A 80 7.82 -6.05 4.60
C GLU A 80 6.32 -5.84 4.78
N LEU A 81 5.90 -4.62 5.08
CA LEU A 81 4.51 -4.23 5.26
C LEU A 81 4.27 -2.82 4.69
N ILE A 82 3.13 -2.61 4.06
CA ILE A 82 2.67 -1.29 3.63
C ILE A 82 1.47 -0.88 4.48
N ILE A 83 1.48 0.34 5.05
CA ILE A 83 0.32 0.93 5.73
C ILE A 83 -0.06 2.21 4.97
N THR A 84 -1.28 2.26 4.42
CA THR A 84 -1.67 3.33 3.51
C THR A 84 -3.17 3.60 3.48
N ASP A 85 -3.56 4.88 3.37
CA ASP A 85 -4.93 5.31 3.07
C ASP A 85 -5.14 5.59 1.56
N SER A 86 -4.10 5.40 0.77
CA SER A 86 -4.13 5.65 -0.67
C SER A 86 -4.67 4.45 -1.43
N PHE A 87 -5.68 4.65 -2.25
CA PHE A 87 -6.14 3.64 -3.21
C PHE A 87 -5.00 3.12 -4.09
N HIS A 88 -4.11 4.00 -4.58
CA HIS A 88 -2.97 3.58 -5.40
C HIS A 88 -1.96 2.77 -4.58
N GLY A 89 -1.74 3.14 -3.32
CA GLY A 89 -0.89 2.36 -2.40
C GLY A 89 -1.42 0.93 -2.23
N VAL A 90 -2.72 0.79 -1.98
CA VAL A 90 -3.38 -0.54 -1.87
C VAL A 90 -3.31 -1.30 -3.19
N ALA A 91 -3.69 -0.68 -4.30
CA ALA A 91 -3.68 -1.33 -5.62
C ALA A 91 -2.28 -1.81 -6.04
N LEU A 92 -1.24 -1.00 -5.80
CA LEU A 92 0.15 -1.40 -6.05
C LEU A 92 0.59 -2.54 -5.12
N SER A 93 0.22 -2.50 -3.84
CA SER A 93 0.54 -3.57 -2.88
C SER A 93 -0.05 -4.90 -3.35
N VAL A 94 -1.33 -4.91 -3.74
CA VAL A 94 -2.00 -6.11 -4.29
C VAL A 94 -1.30 -6.59 -5.57
N ASN A 95 -1.03 -5.69 -6.52
CA ASN A 95 -0.42 -6.06 -7.80
C ASN A 95 1.02 -6.58 -7.68
N LEU A 96 1.74 -6.17 -6.64
CA LEU A 96 3.11 -6.59 -6.35
C LEU A 96 3.18 -7.77 -5.36
N GLY A 97 2.04 -8.27 -4.91
CA GLY A 97 1.97 -9.40 -3.98
C GLY A 97 2.54 -9.08 -2.60
N LYS A 98 2.28 -7.87 -2.08
CA LYS A 98 2.86 -7.37 -0.82
C LYS A 98 1.85 -7.38 0.33
N ASN A 99 2.34 -7.57 1.54
CA ASN A 99 1.52 -7.41 2.73
C ASN A 99 1.16 -5.96 2.94
N PHE A 100 -0.07 -5.68 3.28
CA PHE A 100 -0.54 -4.32 3.52
C PHE A 100 -1.65 -4.27 4.57
N VAL A 101 -1.80 -3.09 5.15
CA VAL A 101 -2.96 -2.65 5.92
C VAL A 101 -3.48 -1.37 5.25
N ALA A 102 -4.74 -1.41 4.85
CA ALA A 102 -5.41 -0.25 4.31
C ALA A 102 -6.03 0.55 5.45
N VAL A 103 -5.68 1.82 5.59
CA VAL A 103 -6.39 2.73 6.50
C VAL A 103 -7.58 3.31 5.78
N GLU A 104 -8.75 3.29 6.41
CA GLU A 104 -9.96 3.78 5.75
C GLU A 104 -9.87 5.28 5.47
N ASN A 105 -9.95 5.63 4.20
CA ASN A 105 -10.04 7.01 3.77
C ASN A 105 -11.48 7.50 3.90
N ARG A 106 -11.78 8.31 4.92
CA ARG A 106 -13.13 8.82 5.20
C ARG A 106 -13.68 9.73 4.10
N GLY A 107 -12.79 10.34 3.29
CA GLY A 107 -13.22 11.19 2.18
C GLY A 107 -13.75 10.42 0.97
N ASN A 108 -13.17 9.26 0.65
CA ASN A 108 -13.60 8.40 -0.47
C ASN A 108 -13.24 6.93 -0.23
N PRO A 109 -13.98 6.22 0.62
CA PRO A 109 -13.69 4.81 0.94
C PRO A 109 -14.05 3.84 -0.18
N TYR A 110 -14.95 4.24 -1.09
CA TYR A 110 -15.59 3.33 -2.05
C TYR A 110 -14.60 2.61 -2.97
N ARG A 111 -13.58 3.29 -3.45
CA ARG A 111 -12.61 2.72 -4.40
C ARG A 111 -11.82 1.58 -3.76
N THR A 112 -11.28 1.82 -2.58
CA THR A 112 -10.53 0.82 -1.82
C THR A 112 -11.41 -0.32 -1.38
N ARG A 113 -12.59 -0.05 -0.83
CA ARG A 113 -13.55 -1.09 -0.44
C ARG A 113 -14.00 -1.95 -1.62
N ASN A 114 -14.27 -1.34 -2.78
CA ASN A 114 -14.66 -2.08 -3.98
C ASN A 114 -13.56 -3.04 -4.43
N LEU A 115 -12.32 -2.57 -4.54
CA LEU A 115 -11.18 -3.41 -4.90
C LEU A 115 -11.00 -4.57 -3.91
N LEU A 116 -10.96 -4.27 -2.61
CA LEU A 116 -10.72 -5.26 -1.58
C LEU A 116 -11.88 -6.26 -1.42
N SER A 117 -13.13 -5.82 -1.63
CA SER A 117 -14.29 -6.70 -1.65
C SER A 117 -14.21 -7.74 -2.77
N ARG A 118 -13.81 -7.33 -3.98
CA ARG A 118 -13.64 -8.25 -5.12
C ARG A 118 -12.52 -9.28 -4.92
N LEU A 119 -11.56 -8.95 -4.06
CA LEU A 119 -10.39 -9.80 -3.78
C LEU A 119 -10.51 -10.58 -2.46
N ASN A 120 -11.64 -10.48 -1.76
CA ASN A 120 -11.85 -11.04 -0.42
C ASN A 120 -10.83 -10.57 0.62
N LEU A 121 -10.45 -9.29 0.57
CA LEU A 121 -9.43 -8.66 1.41
C LEU A 121 -9.98 -7.50 2.26
N LEU A 122 -11.29 -7.47 2.54
CA LEU A 122 -11.90 -6.40 3.36
C LEU A 122 -11.37 -6.40 4.80
N ASP A 123 -10.90 -7.53 5.28
CA ASP A 123 -10.23 -7.70 6.58
C ASP A 123 -8.94 -6.86 6.70
N ARG A 124 -8.37 -6.41 5.59
CA ARG A 124 -7.18 -5.56 5.55
C ARG A 124 -7.44 -4.10 5.87
N ILE A 125 -8.71 -3.69 5.98
CA ILE A 125 -9.07 -2.31 6.33
C ILE A 125 -9.00 -2.15 7.83
N ASP A 126 -8.17 -1.20 8.30
CA ASP A 126 -7.95 -0.90 9.72
C ASP A 126 -7.68 -2.15 10.58
N MET A 127 -6.97 -3.13 10.00
CA MET A 127 -6.66 -4.38 10.66
C MET A 127 -5.80 -4.15 11.90
N ASP A 128 -6.24 -4.67 13.03
CA ASP A 128 -5.47 -4.66 14.28
C ASP A 128 -4.29 -5.62 14.21
N ILE A 129 -3.19 -5.27 14.89
CA ILE A 129 -1.97 -6.09 14.92
C ILE A 129 -2.21 -7.51 15.47
N GLU A 130 -3.13 -7.67 16.38
CA GLU A 130 -3.50 -8.97 17.00
C GLU A 130 -4.10 -9.94 15.98
N ASN A 131 -4.77 -9.40 14.95
CA ASN A 131 -5.36 -10.16 13.84
C ASN A 131 -4.43 -10.21 12.62
N TYR A 132 -3.25 -9.60 12.69
CA TYR A 132 -2.35 -9.50 11.56
C TYR A 132 -1.83 -10.87 11.12
N SER A 133 -2.05 -11.15 9.85
CA SER A 133 -1.48 -12.29 9.14
C SER A 133 -1.00 -11.86 7.77
N LYS A 134 -0.04 -12.58 7.21
CA LYS A 134 0.38 -12.33 5.82
C LYS A 134 -0.76 -12.63 4.85
N VAL A 135 -0.83 -11.85 3.77
CA VAL A 135 -1.83 -12.08 2.72
C VAL A 135 -1.53 -13.39 2.00
N ASP A 136 -2.50 -14.28 1.95
CA ASP A 136 -2.43 -15.47 1.08
C ASP A 136 -2.77 -15.07 -0.36
N TYR A 137 -1.74 -14.91 -1.16
CA TYR A 137 -1.89 -14.52 -2.56
C TYR A 137 -2.26 -15.66 -3.51
N SER A 138 -2.38 -16.90 -3.06
CA SER A 138 -2.79 -18.03 -3.93
C SER A 138 -4.17 -17.79 -4.52
N ASN A 139 -5.16 -17.50 -3.66
CA ASN A 139 -6.53 -17.19 -4.08
C ASN A 139 -6.67 -15.77 -4.63
N VAL A 140 -6.02 -14.78 -4.02
CA VAL A 140 -6.06 -13.38 -4.48
C VAL A 140 -5.58 -13.24 -5.91
N THR A 141 -4.55 -13.99 -6.32
CA THR A 141 -4.03 -13.97 -7.69
C THR A 141 -5.07 -14.43 -8.70
N VAL A 142 -5.86 -15.45 -8.38
CA VAL A 142 -6.94 -15.94 -9.25
C VAL A 142 -7.99 -14.84 -9.42
N LEU A 143 -8.54 -14.33 -8.32
CA LEU A 143 -9.54 -13.26 -8.34
C LEU A 143 -9.05 -11.99 -9.07
N LEU A 144 -7.79 -11.63 -8.87
CA LEU A 144 -7.19 -10.47 -9.53
C LEU A 144 -7.07 -10.67 -11.04
N ASN A 145 -6.74 -11.88 -11.49
CA ASN A 145 -6.66 -12.18 -12.93
C ASN A 145 -8.03 -12.20 -13.58
N ASP A 146 -9.06 -12.73 -12.92
CA ASP A 146 -10.43 -12.69 -13.38
C ASP A 146 -10.91 -11.24 -13.49
N PHE A 147 -10.66 -10.41 -12.50
CA PHE A 147 -11.00 -8.98 -12.53
C PHE A 147 -10.26 -8.21 -13.64
N ARG A 148 -9.00 -8.53 -13.89
CA ARG A 148 -8.23 -7.94 -15.01
C ARG A 148 -8.85 -8.33 -16.35
N LYS A 149 -9.22 -9.60 -16.52
CA LYS A 149 -9.85 -10.09 -17.73
C LYS A 149 -11.16 -9.37 -17.99
N GLU A 150 -12.07 -9.32 -17.01
CA GLU A 150 -13.33 -8.56 -17.11
C GLU A 150 -13.11 -7.11 -17.54
N SER A 151 -12.10 -6.45 -16.96
CA SER A 151 -11.79 -5.06 -17.27
C SER A 151 -11.28 -4.86 -18.70
N VAL A 152 -10.45 -5.78 -19.19
CA VAL A 152 -9.94 -5.74 -20.57
C VAL A 152 -11.05 -6.05 -21.56
N ASP A 153 -11.86 -7.07 -21.31
CA ASP A 153 -12.97 -7.45 -22.18
C ASP A 153 -13.97 -6.29 -22.33
N TRP A 154 -14.35 -5.67 -21.20
CA TRP A 154 -15.20 -4.47 -21.22
C TRP A 154 -14.58 -3.31 -22.01
N PHE A 155 -13.29 -3.09 -21.85
CA PHE A 155 -12.58 -2.01 -22.56
C PHE A 155 -12.53 -2.27 -24.07
N CYS A 156 -12.27 -3.51 -24.48
CA CYS A 156 -12.31 -3.88 -25.91
C CYS A 156 -13.69 -3.68 -26.51
N GLU A 157 -14.75 -4.14 -25.83
CA GLU A 157 -16.14 -3.93 -26.28
C GLU A 157 -16.50 -2.44 -26.39
N ALA A 158 -16.02 -1.60 -25.48
CA ALA A 158 -16.29 -0.16 -25.48
C ALA A 158 -15.57 0.61 -26.60
N ILE A 159 -14.48 0.04 -27.17
CA ILE A 159 -13.76 0.66 -28.30
C ILE A 159 -14.37 0.22 -29.64
N GLU A 160 -14.94 -0.99 -29.71
CA GLU A 160 -15.53 -1.54 -30.95
C GLU A 160 -16.92 -0.99 -31.26
N ASN A 161 -17.57 -0.31 -30.30
CA ASN A 161 -18.87 0.36 -30.45
C ASN A 161 -18.71 1.89 -30.60
#